data_05191041d0c5f35d2ad4b771cf0934d8
#
_entry.id   05191041d0c5f35d2ad4b771cf0934d8
#
_cell.length_a   1.000
_cell.length_b   1.000
_cell.length_c   1.000
_cell.angle_alpha   90.00
_cell.angle_beta   90.00
_cell.angle_gamma   90.00
#
_symmetry.space_group_name_H-M   'P 1'
#
loop_
_entity.id
_entity.type
_entity.pdbx_description
1 polymer ?
#
loop_
_entity_poly.entity_id
_entity_poly.type
_entity_poly.pdbx_seq_one_letter_code
_entity_poly.pdbx_strand_id
1 'polypeptide(L)'
;MAIEKELSRSGREGKPTTVMMADIDHFRRINDSLGHAAGDEVLKEVARRLKSDLRPYDVVGRYGGEEFVIILPGCDLTTGARRANEIPNLAAKDPGLTLFGTTTATVSLGVTATSEHTESVSDLLGEADVCMYAAKKKGRNRVEFLSATARQTGCGSELAKA
;
A
#
# COMPACT_ATOMS: atom_id res chain seq x y z
N MET A 1 -4.03 15.15 -8.96
CA MET A 1 -3.14 14.72 -7.83
C MET A 1 -1.78 14.28 -8.36
N ALA A 2 -0.72 14.23 -7.51
CA ALA A 2 0.62 13.77 -7.93
C ALA A 2 0.60 12.36 -8.53
N ILE A 3 -0.26 11.50 -8.00
CA ILE A 3 -0.50 10.11 -8.42
C ILE A 3 -0.94 10.01 -9.87
N GLU A 4 -1.97 10.75 -10.27
CA GLU A 4 -2.49 10.73 -11.64
C GLU A 4 -1.46 11.22 -12.65
N LYS A 5 -0.71 12.25 -12.27
CA LYS A 5 0.37 12.79 -13.10
C LYS A 5 1.47 11.76 -13.35
N GLU A 6 1.88 11.02 -12.31
CA GLU A 6 2.95 10.03 -12.43
C GLU A 6 2.48 8.80 -13.23
N LEU A 7 1.28 8.31 -13.02
CA LEU A 7 0.72 7.19 -13.79
C LEU A 7 0.51 7.58 -15.26
N SER A 8 0.03 8.79 -15.53
CA SER A 8 -0.09 9.30 -16.89
C SER A 8 1.27 9.46 -17.58
N ARG A 9 2.32 9.83 -16.83
CA ARG A 9 3.68 9.90 -17.34
C ARG A 9 4.21 8.52 -17.70
N SER A 10 4.09 7.55 -16.80
CA SER A 10 4.53 6.17 -17.02
C SER A 10 3.85 5.52 -18.22
N GLY A 11 2.55 5.74 -18.38
CA GLY A 11 1.81 5.28 -19.54
C GLY A 11 2.35 5.83 -20.86
N ARG A 12 2.72 7.13 -20.91
CA ARG A 12 3.34 7.73 -22.11
C ARG A 12 4.76 7.22 -22.37
N GLU A 13 5.51 6.91 -21.32
CA GLU A 13 6.89 6.41 -21.44
C GLU A 13 6.93 4.89 -21.72
N GLY A 14 5.79 4.20 -21.70
CA GLY A 14 5.73 2.74 -21.88
C GLY A 14 6.46 1.95 -20.81
N LYS A 15 6.70 2.55 -19.63
CA LYS A 15 7.40 1.91 -18.52
C LYS A 15 6.42 1.30 -17.54
N PRO A 16 6.69 0.10 -17.01
CA PRO A 16 5.85 -0.48 -15.99
C PRO A 16 5.86 0.41 -14.73
N THR A 17 4.75 0.45 -14.03
CA THR A 17 4.61 1.18 -12.76
C THR A 17 3.88 0.32 -11.77
N THR A 18 4.48 0.08 -10.62
CA THR A 18 3.82 -0.60 -9.50
C THR A 18 3.06 0.43 -8.67
N VAL A 19 1.86 0.04 -8.28
CA VAL A 19 0.99 0.78 -7.34
C VAL A 19 0.73 -0.12 -6.14
N MET A 20 0.85 0.45 -4.96
CA MET A 20 0.56 -0.23 -3.69
C MET A 20 -0.45 0.57 -2.90
N MET A 21 -1.42 -0.12 -2.31
CA MET A 21 -2.30 0.41 -1.28
C MET A 21 -1.87 -0.19 0.06
N ALA A 22 -1.67 0.65 1.05
CA ALA A 22 -1.25 0.24 2.39
C ALA A 22 -2.21 0.80 3.44
N ASP A 23 -2.53 0.02 4.44
CA ASP A 23 -3.40 0.41 5.55
C ASP A 23 -2.79 -0.03 6.87
N ILE A 24 -2.85 0.84 7.88
CA ILE A 24 -2.34 0.56 9.22
C ILE A 24 -3.27 -0.41 9.93
N ASP A 25 -2.77 -1.57 10.26
CA ASP A 25 -3.55 -2.60 10.93
C ASP A 25 -4.01 -2.15 12.32
N HIS A 26 -5.31 -2.35 12.58
CA HIS A 26 -5.93 -2.04 13.85
C HIS A 26 -5.82 -0.56 14.30
N PHE A 27 -5.69 0.38 13.37
CA PHE A 27 -5.50 1.80 13.68
C PHE A 27 -6.59 2.36 14.58
N ARG A 28 -7.86 1.97 14.37
CA ARG A 28 -8.95 2.35 15.26
C ARG A 28 -8.72 1.94 16.71
N ARG A 29 -8.18 0.73 16.95
CA ARG A 29 -7.85 0.26 18.31
C ARG A 29 -6.75 1.10 18.95
N ILE A 30 -5.80 1.59 18.18
CA ILE A 30 -4.77 2.52 18.67
C ILE A 30 -5.43 3.81 19.14
N ASN A 31 -6.30 4.40 18.32
CA ASN A 31 -7.05 5.59 18.69
C ASN A 31 -7.93 5.39 19.94
N ASP A 32 -8.65 4.27 19.99
CA ASP A 32 -9.56 3.96 21.10
C ASP A 32 -8.80 3.73 22.42
N SER A 33 -7.57 3.19 22.36
CA SER A 33 -6.77 2.87 23.55
C SER A 33 -5.85 3.99 24.00
N LEU A 34 -5.25 4.77 23.08
CA LEU A 34 -4.23 5.77 23.35
C LEU A 34 -4.65 7.20 22.97
N GLY A 35 -5.83 7.36 22.39
CA GLY A 35 -6.36 8.63 21.93
C GLY A 35 -5.88 9.03 20.53
N HIS A 36 -6.61 9.99 19.93
CA HIS A 36 -6.34 10.44 18.55
C HIS A 36 -4.95 11.07 18.38
N ALA A 37 -4.42 11.74 19.41
CA ALA A 37 -3.08 12.31 19.36
C ALA A 37 -2.01 11.23 19.17
N ALA A 38 -2.15 10.07 19.81
CA ALA A 38 -1.25 8.91 19.61
C ALA A 38 -1.42 8.32 18.20
N GLY A 39 -2.64 8.25 17.68
CA GLY A 39 -2.90 7.84 16.31
C GLY A 39 -2.22 8.73 15.29
N ASP A 40 -2.26 10.05 15.49
CA ASP A 40 -1.56 11.01 14.61
C ASP A 40 -0.04 10.82 14.63
N GLU A 41 0.54 10.49 15.79
CA GLU A 41 1.96 10.14 15.90
C GLU A 41 2.30 8.86 15.13
N VAL A 42 1.46 7.82 15.26
CA VAL A 42 1.61 6.56 14.50
C VAL A 42 1.52 6.82 12.99
N LEU A 43 0.58 7.64 12.53
CA LEU A 43 0.46 8.02 11.12
C LEU A 43 1.73 8.70 10.59
N LYS A 44 2.28 9.65 11.37
CA LYS A 44 3.52 10.35 11.00
C LYS A 44 4.71 9.38 10.94
N GLU A 45 4.84 8.48 11.91
CA GLU A 45 5.93 7.53 11.97
C GLU A 45 5.85 6.49 10.83
N VAL A 46 4.65 5.97 10.54
CA VAL A 46 4.45 5.07 9.39
C VAL A 46 4.79 5.79 8.09
N ALA A 47 4.30 7.01 7.88
CA ALA A 47 4.63 7.82 6.70
C ALA A 47 6.14 8.04 6.56
N ARG A 48 6.84 8.34 7.65
CA ARG A 48 8.30 8.51 7.69
C ARG A 48 9.03 7.24 7.29
N ARG A 49 8.62 6.08 7.82
CA ARG A 49 9.21 4.78 7.50
C ARG A 49 8.95 4.39 6.04
N LEU A 50 7.72 4.53 5.57
CA LEU A 50 7.40 4.30 4.16
C LEU A 50 8.30 5.13 3.25
N LYS A 51 8.49 6.41 3.59
CA LYS A 51 9.31 7.32 2.79
C LYS A 51 10.80 7.01 2.85
N SER A 52 11.32 6.51 3.97
CA SER A 52 12.76 6.24 4.14
C SER A 52 13.28 5.10 3.26
N ASP A 53 12.41 4.20 2.83
CA ASP A 53 12.75 3.04 1.99
C ASP A 53 12.49 3.30 0.49
N LEU A 54 11.99 4.49 0.17
CA LEU A 54 11.65 4.87 -1.20
C LEU A 54 12.80 5.59 -1.89
N ARG A 55 12.89 5.40 -3.21
CA ARG A 55 13.82 6.13 -4.06
C ARG A 55 13.35 7.57 -4.27
N PRO A 56 14.23 8.50 -4.68
CA PRO A 56 13.84 9.91 -4.87
C PRO A 56 12.68 10.15 -5.86
N TYR A 57 12.45 9.23 -6.77
CA TYR A 57 11.38 9.29 -7.78
C TYR A 57 10.16 8.43 -7.45
N ASP A 58 10.23 7.63 -6.38
CA ASP A 58 9.06 6.93 -5.86
C ASP A 58 8.16 7.94 -5.13
N VAL A 59 6.87 7.72 -5.17
CA VAL A 59 5.87 8.60 -4.56
C VAL A 59 5.15 7.86 -3.45
N VAL A 60 5.02 8.51 -2.30
CA VAL A 60 4.13 8.07 -1.22
C VAL A 60 3.23 9.22 -0.81
N GLY A 61 1.96 8.92 -0.59
CA GLY A 61 0.97 9.90 -0.14
C GLY A 61 -0.09 9.25 0.74
N ARG A 62 -0.66 10.02 1.65
CA ARG A 62 -1.84 9.61 2.40
C ARG A 62 -3.04 9.66 1.48
N TYR A 63 -3.76 8.55 1.36
CA TYR A 63 -4.92 8.42 0.49
C TYR A 63 -6.21 8.78 1.23
N GLY A 64 -6.35 8.33 2.47
CA GLY A 64 -7.47 8.65 3.35
C GLY A 64 -7.20 8.08 4.75
N GLY A 65 -7.86 8.52 5.79
CA GLY A 65 -7.81 7.95 7.13
C GLY A 65 -6.43 7.40 7.55
N GLU A 66 -6.30 6.09 7.59
CA GLU A 66 -5.08 5.33 7.87
C GLU A 66 -4.44 4.70 6.62
N GLU A 67 -4.89 5.08 5.43
CA GLU A 67 -4.49 4.51 4.15
C GLU A 67 -3.43 5.35 3.46
N PHE A 68 -2.45 4.68 2.87
CA PHE A 68 -1.38 5.26 2.07
C PHE A 68 -1.35 4.64 0.69
N VAL A 69 -0.95 5.42 -0.29
CA VAL A 69 -0.66 4.95 -1.64
C VAL A 69 0.82 5.16 -1.94
N ILE A 70 1.43 4.15 -2.56
CA ILE A 70 2.83 4.16 -2.96
C ILE A 70 2.89 3.87 -4.45
N ILE A 71 3.69 4.65 -5.17
CA ILE A 71 3.88 4.48 -6.62
C ILE A 71 5.37 4.32 -6.88
N LEU A 72 5.71 3.29 -7.60
CA LEU A 72 7.08 2.95 -8.00
C LEU A 72 7.20 3.00 -9.51
N PRO A 73 7.58 4.15 -10.11
CA PRO A 73 7.78 4.27 -11.54
C PRO A 73 8.92 3.40 -12.04
N GLY A 74 8.77 2.82 -13.23
CA GLY A 74 9.76 1.92 -13.83
C GLY A 74 9.92 0.59 -13.07
N CYS A 75 8.91 0.19 -12.31
CA CYS A 75 8.93 -1.01 -11.49
C CYS A 75 7.82 -1.96 -11.94
N ASP A 76 8.18 -3.18 -12.33
CA ASP A 76 7.23 -4.24 -12.65
C ASP A 76 6.63 -4.88 -11.39
N LEU A 77 5.60 -5.71 -11.57
CA LEU A 77 4.91 -6.36 -10.45
C LEU A 77 5.85 -7.22 -9.59
N THR A 78 6.77 -7.96 -10.21
CA THR A 78 7.68 -8.87 -9.49
C THR A 78 8.61 -8.07 -8.58
N THR A 79 9.23 -7.03 -9.13
CA THR A 79 10.10 -6.14 -8.36
C THR A 79 9.32 -5.36 -7.29
N GLY A 80 8.12 -4.89 -7.63
CA GLY A 80 7.24 -4.20 -6.72
C GLY A 80 6.81 -5.07 -5.54
N ALA A 81 6.37 -6.31 -5.80
CA ALA A 81 5.99 -7.25 -4.76
C ALA A 81 7.17 -7.60 -3.83
N ARG A 82 8.39 -7.76 -4.38
CA ARG A 82 9.59 -7.97 -3.56
C ARG A 82 9.85 -6.78 -2.63
N ARG A 83 9.80 -5.55 -3.16
CA ARG A 83 9.97 -4.33 -2.34
C ARG A 83 8.86 -4.16 -1.31
N ALA A 84 7.62 -4.47 -1.70
CA ALA A 84 6.49 -4.40 -0.79
C ALA A 84 6.64 -5.33 0.42
N ASN A 85 7.24 -6.51 0.27
CA ASN A 85 7.46 -7.45 1.36
C ASN A 85 8.43 -6.95 2.44
N GLU A 86 9.22 -5.92 2.15
CA GLU A 86 10.12 -5.30 3.12
C GLU A 86 9.37 -4.31 4.04
N ILE A 87 8.28 -3.72 3.57
CA ILE A 87 7.52 -2.66 4.26
C ILE A 87 6.85 -3.13 5.56
N PRO A 88 6.12 -4.28 5.64
CA PRO A 88 5.52 -4.73 6.89
C PRO A 88 6.55 -4.92 8.00
N ASN A 89 7.73 -5.44 7.65
CA ASN A 89 8.83 -5.65 8.57
C ASN A 89 9.41 -4.31 9.09
N LEU A 90 9.43 -3.27 8.27
CA LEU A 90 9.88 -1.93 8.70
C LEU A 90 8.93 -1.32 9.72
N ALA A 91 7.63 -1.50 9.54
CA ALA A 91 6.63 -1.01 10.49
C ALA A 91 6.67 -1.78 11.83
N ALA A 92 7.01 -3.08 11.80
CA ALA A 92 7.01 -3.96 12.97
C ALA A 92 8.33 -3.96 13.76
N LYS A 93 9.47 -3.62 13.14
CA LYS A 93 10.82 -3.79 13.72
C LYS A 93 11.15 -2.90 14.91
N ASP A 94 10.44 -1.81 15.06
CA ASP A 94 10.74 -0.85 16.11
C ASP A 94 9.42 -0.32 16.67
N PRO A 95 9.04 -0.69 17.91
CA PRO A 95 7.87 -0.11 18.51
C PRO A 95 8.08 1.40 18.56
N GLY A 96 7.30 2.13 17.77
CA GLY A 96 7.35 3.60 17.75
C GLY A 96 7.15 4.10 19.18
N LEU A 97 8.13 4.83 19.71
CA LEU A 97 7.94 5.62 20.91
C LEU A 97 7.01 6.78 20.54
N THR A 98 5.77 6.66 20.94
CA THR A 98 4.89 7.83 20.98
C THR A 98 5.06 8.51 22.34
N LEU A 99 4.68 9.78 22.43
CA LEU A 99 4.60 10.48 23.72
C LEU A 99 3.64 9.81 24.72
N PHE A 100 2.84 8.85 24.22
CA PHE A 100 1.80 8.13 24.95
C PHE A 100 2.16 6.67 25.25
N GLY A 101 3.38 6.25 24.99
CA GLY A 101 3.85 4.88 25.18
C GLY A 101 4.41 4.22 23.93
N THR A 102 4.79 2.97 24.07
CA THR A 102 5.32 2.15 22.98
C THR A 102 4.17 1.44 22.29
N THR A 103 3.98 1.68 21.00
CA THR A 103 3.02 0.93 20.20
C THR A 103 3.68 0.32 18.98
N THR A 104 3.30 -0.91 18.65
CA THR A 104 3.70 -1.58 17.43
C THR A 104 2.57 -1.49 16.43
N ALA A 105 2.80 -0.80 15.32
CA ALA A 105 1.86 -0.77 14.22
C ALA A 105 2.38 -1.66 13.09
N THR A 106 1.53 -2.49 12.54
CA THR A 106 1.78 -3.25 11.31
C THR A 106 0.97 -2.67 10.16
N VAL A 107 1.32 -3.03 8.95
CA VAL A 107 0.59 -2.61 7.76
C VAL A 107 0.23 -3.79 6.88
N SER A 108 -0.95 -3.74 6.30
CA SER A 108 -1.39 -4.64 5.24
C SER A 108 -1.27 -3.94 3.90
N LEU A 109 -0.67 -4.61 2.91
CA LEU A 109 -0.44 -4.04 1.58
C LEU A 109 -1.11 -4.87 0.49
N GLY A 110 -1.69 -4.16 -0.47
CA GLY A 110 -2.07 -4.69 -1.76
C GLY A 110 -1.20 -4.11 -2.86
N VAL A 111 -0.74 -4.94 -3.79
CA VAL A 111 0.20 -4.55 -4.84
C VAL A 111 -0.36 -4.91 -6.20
N THR A 112 -0.30 -3.96 -7.12
CA THR A 112 -0.59 -4.15 -8.54
C THR A 112 0.45 -3.42 -9.39
N ALA A 113 0.46 -3.65 -10.68
CA ALA A 113 1.32 -2.90 -11.61
C ALA A 113 0.57 -2.66 -12.93
N THR A 114 0.97 -1.62 -13.66
CA THR A 114 0.45 -1.38 -15.00
C THR A 114 0.69 -2.57 -15.92
N SER A 115 -0.25 -2.85 -16.78
CA SER A 115 -0.19 -3.89 -17.81
C SER A 115 -0.72 -3.31 -19.12
N GLU A 116 -0.63 -4.07 -20.22
CA GLU A 116 -1.24 -3.70 -21.50
C GLU A 116 -2.77 -3.54 -21.42
N HIS A 117 -3.39 -4.09 -20.37
CA HIS A 117 -4.83 -4.02 -20.12
C HIS A 117 -5.22 -2.99 -19.07
N THR A 118 -4.28 -2.15 -18.63
CA THR A 118 -4.59 -1.11 -17.64
C THR A 118 -5.36 0.03 -18.31
N GLU A 119 -6.65 0.14 -17.99
CA GLU A 119 -7.54 1.12 -18.60
C GLU A 119 -7.48 2.48 -17.91
N SER A 120 -7.37 2.50 -16.58
CA SER A 120 -7.36 3.75 -15.82
C SER A 120 -6.56 3.68 -14.52
N VAL A 121 -6.29 4.86 -13.96
CA VAL A 121 -5.71 5.01 -12.61
C VAL A 121 -6.64 4.42 -11.55
N SER A 122 -7.94 4.60 -11.73
CA SER A 122 -8.97 4.09 -10.82
C SER A 122 -8.94 2.57 -10.74
N ASP A 123 -8.74 1.89 -11.88
CA ASP A 123 -8.68 0.43 -11.94
C ASP A 123 -7.46 -0.10 -11.18
N LEU A 124 -6.28 0.53 -11.36
CA LEU A 124 -5.07 0.18 -10.62
C LEU A 124 -5.25 0.35 -9.10
N LEU A 125 -5.83 1.47 -8.69
CA LEU A 125 -6.11 1.69 -7.27
C LEU A 125 -7.11 0.69 -6.73
N GLY A 126 -8.17 0.37 -7.50
CA GLY A 126 -9.16 -0.64 -7.14
C GLY A 126 -8.56 -2.04 -7.02
N GLU A 127 -7.68 -2.45 -7.95
CA GLU A 127 -6.96 -3.72 -7.86
C GLU A 127 -6.06 -3.78 -6.62
N ALA A 128 -5.32 -2.71 -6.34
CA ALA A 128 -4.47 -2.65 -5.15
C ALA A 128 -5.31 -2.71 -3.86
N ASP A 129 -6.47 -2.06 -3.83
CA ASP A 129 -7.39 -2.11 -2.69
C ASP A 129 -7.94 -3.52 -2.45
N VAL A 130 -8.37 -4.22 -3.51
CA VAL A 130 -8.80 -5.63 -3.42
C VAL A 130 -7.70 -6.52 -2.83
N CYS A 131 -6.45 -6.34 -3.26
CA CYS A 131 -5.32 -7.07 -2.72
C CYS A 131 -5.05 -6.71 -1.25
N MET A 132 -5.13 -5.44 -0.88
CA MET A 132 -4.97 -4.99 0.50
C MET A 132 -6.07 -5.58 1.41
N TYR A 133 -7.30 -5.61 0.94
CA TYR A 133 -8.39 -6.27 1.66
C TYR A 133 -8.13 -7.77 1.85
N ALA A 134 -7.61 -8.46 0.81
CA ALA A 134 -7.19 -9.86 0.93
C ALA A 134 -6.09 -10.04 1.98
N ALA A 135 -5.12 -9.13 2.06
CA ALA A 135 -4.09 -9.13 3.10
C ALA A 135 -4.69 -9.03 4.50
N LYS A 136 -5.66 -8.12 4.69
CA LYS A 136 -6.39 -7.99 5.96
C LYS A 136 -7.16 -9.25 6.32
N LYS A 137 -7.83 -9.89 5.36
CA LYS A 137 -8.58 -11.15 5.58
C LYS A 137 -7.68 -12.33 5.93
N LYS A 138 -6.51 -12.42 5.34
CA LYS A 138 -5.54 -13.51 5.57
C LYS A 138 -4.73 -13.36 6.87
N GLY A 139 -5.00 -12.37 7.71
CA GLY A 139 -4.40 -12.22 9.04
C GLY A 139 -3.50 -10.99 9.20
N ARG A 140 -3.57 -10.04 8.26
CA ARG A 140 -2.85 -8.74 8.32
C ARG A 140 -1.32 -8.88 8.29
N ASN A 141 -0.63 -7.76 8.45
CA ASN A 141 0.84 -7.67 8.48
C ASN A 141 1.51 -8.45 7.32
N ARG A 142 1.01 -8.22 6.12
CA ARG A 142 1.43 -8.94 4.90
C ARG A 142 1.17 -8.16 3.64
N VAL A 143 1.72 -8.71 2.57
CA VAL A 143 1.52 -8.26 1.21
C VAL A 143 0.71 -9.28 0.43
N GLU A 144 -0.27 -8.82 -0.32
CA GLU A 144 -0.98 -9.61 -1.33
C GLU A 144 -0.89 -8.90 -2.67
N PHE A 145 -0.89 -9.66 -3.76
CA PHE A 145 -0.83 -9.11 -5.12
C PHE A 145 -1.59 -10.00 -6.10
N LEU A 146 -2.13 -9.38 -7.16
CA LEU A 146 -2.76 -10.12 -8.25
C LEU A 146 -1.66 -10.63 -9.19
N SER A 147 -1.58 -11.96 -9.36
CA SER A 147 -0.72 -12.52 -10.39
C SER A 147 -1.26 -12.20 -11.80
N ALA A 148 -0.38 -12.13 -12.79
CA ALA A 148 -0.76 -11.92 -14.19
C ALA A 148 -1.82 -12.94 -14.67
N THR A 149 -1.76 -14.18 -14.17
CA THR A 149 -2.72 -15.26 -14.48
C THR A 149 -4.12 -14.97 -13.92
N ALA A 150 -4.21 -14.36 -12.73
CA ALA A 150 -5.51 -14.02 -12.11
C ALA A 150 -6.21 -12.87 -12.85
N ARG A 151 -5.47 -11.96 -13.49
CA ARG A 151 -6.04 -10.90 -14.34
C ARG A 151 -6.72 -11.45 -15.60
N GLN A 152 -6.12 -12.48 -16.23
CA GLN A 152 -6.66 -13.07 -17.46
C GLN A 152 -7.94 -13.87 -17.24
N THR A 153 -8.19 -14.37 -16.04
CA THR A 153 -9.36 -15.18 -15.70
C THR A 153 -10.55 -14.37 -15.16
N GLY A 154 -10.47 -13.03 -15.11
CA GLY A 154 -11.56 -12.19 -14.61
C GLY A 154 -11.92 -12.41 -13.13
N CYS A 155 -11.03 -13.01 -12.35
CA CYS A 155 -11.27 -13.42 -10.97
C CYS A 155 -11.43 -12.27 -9.96
N GLY A 156 -11.42 -11.00 -10.44
CA GLY A 156 -11.69 -9.84 -9.59
C GLY A 156 -13.13 -9.77 -9.03
N SER A 157 -14.07 -10.53 -9.62
CA SER A 157 -15.47 -10.50 -9.21
C SER A 157 -15.85 -11.49 -8.09
N GLU A 158 -15.03 -12.50 -7.81
CA GLU A 158 -15.32 -13.47 -6.75
C GLU A 158 -14.85 -13.05 -5.36
N LEU A 159 -13.80 -12.24 -5.26
CA LEU A 159 -13.30 -11.74 -3.97
C LEU A 159 -14.17 -10.63 -3.34
N ALA A 160 -15.01 -9.97 -4.15
CA ALA A 160 -15.91 -8.92 -3.69
C ALA A 160 -17.25 -9.42 -3.12
N LYS A 161 -17.53 -10.72 -3.17
CA LYS A 161 -18.82 -11.31 -2.75
C LYS A 161 -18.73 -12.30 -1.57
N ALA A 162 -17.60 -12.36 -0.87
CA ALA A 162 -17.45 -13.25 0.29
C ALA A 162 -17.33 -12.46 1.61
#